data_bed9bd73fffab6dd02030c569a54d03d
#
_entry.id   bed9bd73fffab6dd02030c569a54d03d
#
_cell.length_a   1.000
_cell.length_b   1.000
_cell.length_c   1.000
_cell.angle_alpha   90.00
_cell.angle_beta   90.00
_cell.angle_gamma   90.00
#
_symmetry.space_group_name_H-M   'P 1'
#
loop_
_entity.id
_entity.type
_entity.pdbx_description
1 polymer ?
#
loop_
_entity_poly.entity_id
_entity_poly.type
_entity_poly.pdbx_seq_one_letter_code
_entity_poly.pdbx_strand_id
1 'polypeptide(L)'
;MPNILRGYQIKAMPKVTKTKKKVSKTKTKEVKITSKKTLKPVAKAKEVAKAPIKISANYVPKDTEKYMCDKHKVYFRMKLQEWKKELVKANNEALYNGSMDDNSISADIVDQASSYTDKNVEMKAINRQIKLISEIDKALMRIKDDTYGYCLDTAEPIGLKRLMARPVAKYTIAAQEKHEKNEKVHADD
;
A
#
# COMPACT_ATOMS: atom_id res chain seq x y z
N MET A 1 47.93 -14.19 -50.05
CA MET A 1 46.95 -14.90 -49.22
C MET A 1 45.75 -14.02 -49.15
N PRO A 2 44.56 -14.40 -49.69
CA PRO A 2 43.47 -13.46 -50.00
C PRO A 2 42.57 -13.12 -48.79
N ASN A 3 42.21 -11.87 -48.81
CA ASN A 3 41.28 -11.13 -47.94
C ASN A 3 39.84 -11.58 -48.22
N ILE A 4 39.12 -12.12 -47.24
CA ILE A 4 37.68 -12.45 -47.34
C ILE A 4 36.88 -11.52 -46.43
N LEU A 5 36.58 -10.34 -46.95
CA LEU A 5 35.56 -9.46 -46.42
C LEU A 5 34.19 -9.92 -46.99
N ARG A 6 33.41 -10.69 -46.22
CA ARG A 6 32.01 -10.98 -46.53
C ARG A 6 31.12 -9.88 -45.97
N GLY A 7 30.59 -9.05 -46.88
CA GLY A 7 29.63 -7.99 -46.57
C GLY A 7 28.30 -8.54 -46.02
N TYR A 8 27.92 -8.02 -44.89
CA TYR A 8 26.53 -8.16 -44.38
C TYR A 8 25.67 -7.13 -45.06
N GLN A 9 24.79 -7.57 -45.94
CA GLN A 9 23.72 -6.72 -46.51
C GLN A 9 22.63 -6.49 -45.45
N ILE A 10 22.45 -5.24 -45.07
CA ILE A 10 21.34 -4.79 -44.21
C ILE A 10 20.10 -4.74 -45.06
N LYS A 11 19.19 -5.70 -44.82
CA LYS A 11 17.87 -5.77 -45.46
C LYS A 11 16.98 -4.65 -44.92
N ALA A 12 16.61 -3.69 -45.76
CA ALA A 12 15.75 -2.56 -45.41
C ALA A 12 14.33 -3.04 -44.99
N MET A 13 13.86 -2.51 -43.86
CA MET A 13 12.48 -2.72 -43.38
C MET A 13 11.48 -1.94 -44.23
N PRO A 14 10.30 -2.52 -44.54
CA PRO A 14 9.27 -1.84 -45.31
C PRO A 14 8.59 -0.73 -44.51
N LYS A 15 8.38 0.42 -45.18
CA LYS A 15 7.66 1.59 -44.64
C LYS A 15 6.18 1.27 -44.34
N VAL A 16 5.73 1.51 -43.12
CA VAL A 16 4.32 1.42 -42.72
C VAL A 16 3.53 2.55 -43.38
N THR A 17 2.63 2.20 -44.29
CA THR A 17 1.70 3.13 -44.94
C THR A 17 0.57 3.47 -43.96
N LYS A 18 0.36 4.78 -43.73
CA LYS A 18 -0.78 5.32 -42.96
C LYS A 18 -2.03 5.22 -43.75
N THR A 19 -2.89 4.26 -43.47
CA THR A 19 -4.29 4.24 -43.99
C THR A 19 -5.16 5.19 -43.16
N LYS A 20 -5.60 6.28 -43.80
CA LYS A 20 -6.63 7.19 -43.27
C LYS A 20 -7.99 6.50 -43.31
N LYS A 21 -8.52 6.10 -42.16
CA LYS A 21 -9.87 5.58 -42.03
C LYS A 21 -10.86 6.76 -41.96
N LYS A 22 -11.69 6.89 -43.00
CA LYS A 22 -12.79 7.84 -43.11
C LYS A 22 -13.81 7.57 -42.00
N VAL A 23 -14.05 8.54 -41.12
CA VAL A 23 -15.13 8.47 -40.13
C VAL A 23 -16.40 8.98 -40.77
N SER A 24 -17.38 8.09 -40.95
CA SER A 24 -18.74 8.41 -41.40
C SER A 24 -19.50 9.09 -40.26
N LYS A 25 -20.03 10.28 -40.54
CA LYS A 25 -20.94 11.05 -39.68
C LYS A 25 -22.29 10.34 -39.58
N THR A 26 -22.56 9.72 -38.43
CA THR A 26 -23.94 9.28 -38.11
C THR A 26 -24.60 10.37 -37.26
N LYS A 27 -25.71 10.89 -37.76
CA LYS A 27 -26.55 11.88 -37.07
C LYS A 27 -27.20 11.26 -35.86
N THR A 28 -26.81 11.70 -34.66
CA THR A 28 -27.48 11.33 -33.41
C THR A 28 -28.60 12.36 -33.17
N LYS A 29 -29.82 11.83 -33.09
CA LYS A 29 -31.04 12.60 -32.75
C LYS A 29 -30.92 13.09 -31.30
N GLU A 30 -31.15 14.39 -31.12
CA GLU A 30 -31.31 15.00 -29.77
C GLU A 30 -32.58 14.44 -29.12
N VAL A 31 -32.40 13.73 -28.01
CA VAL A 31 -33.48 13.44 -27.06
C VAL A 31 -33.39 14.47 -25.97
N LYS A 32 -34.31 15.44 -25.95
CA LYS A 32 -34.52 16.37 -24.84
C LYS A 32 -35.06 15.59 -23.67
N ILE A 33 -34.20 15.37 -22.65
CA ILE A 33 -34.64 14.93 -21.34
C ILE A 33 -34.66 16.14 -20.43
N THR A 34 -35.84 16.70 -20.25
CA THR A 34 -36.16 17.68 -19.21
C THR A 34 -36.40 16.94 -17.91
N SER A 35 -35.45 16.96 -16.97
CA SER A 35 -35.77 16.85 -15.54
C SER A 35 -34.69 17.54 -14.72
N LYS A 36 -34.94 18.81 -14.41
CA LYS A 36 -34.33 19.53 -13.33
C LYS A 36 -34.71 18.84 -11.99
N LYS A 37 -33.86 17.96 -11.48
CA LYS A 37 -33.91 17.56 -10.08
C LYS A 37 -32.74 18.25 -9.38
N THR A 38 -33.04 19.38 -8.75
CA THR A 38 -32.16 20.14 -7.86
C THR A 38 -31.67 19.25 -6.75
N LEU A 39 -30.46 18.74 -6.88
CA LEU A 39 -29.73 18.15 -5.76
C LEU A 39 -29.33 19.29 -4.84
N LYS A 40 -29.95 19.36 -3.66
CA LYS A 40 -29.53 20.24 -2.58
C LYS A 40 -28.07 19.94 -2.25
N PRO A 41 -27.20 20.96 -2.06
CA PRO A 41 -25.83 20.70 -1.63
C PRO A 41 -25.88 20.07 -0.23
N VAL A 42 -25.35 18.86 -0.13
CA VAL A 42 -25.08 18.22 1.15
C VAL A 42 -24.16 19.15 1.92
N ALA A 43 -24.68 19.70 3.01
CA ALA A 43 -23.95 20.59 3.89
C ALA A 43 -22.63 19.92 4.28
N LYS A 44 -21.51 20.57 3.94
CA LYS A 44 -20.19 20.27 4.50
C LYS A 44 -20.36 20.25 6.01
N ALA A 45 -20.30 19.05 6.59
CA ALA A 45 -20.20 18.90 8.04
C ALA A 45 -18.99 19.74 8.47
N LYS A 46 -19.24 20.77 9.29
CA LYS A 46 -18.20 21.59 9.89
C LYS A 46 -17.27 20.65 10.62
N GLU A 47 -16.05 20.54 10.14
CA GLU A 47 -14.93 19.93 10.84
C GLU A 47 -14.72 20.75 12.12
N VAL A 48 -15.38 20.31 13.18
CA VAL A 48 -15.18 20.85 14.53
C VAL A 48 -13.76 20.40 14.89
N ALA A 49 -12.81 21.32 14.83
CA ALA A 49 -11.46 21.13 15.30
C ALA A 49 -11.53 20.77 16.79
N LYS A 50 -11.59 19.47 17.09
CA LYS A 50 -11.52 18.96 18.46
C LYS A 50 -10.15 19.34 19.02
N ALA A 51 -10.16 20.06 20.16
CA ALA A 51 -8.94 20.45 20.86
C ALA A 51 -8.01 19.23 21.05
N PRO A 52 -6.67 19.37 20.94
CA PRO A 52 -5.74 18.26 21.06
C PRO A 52 -5.84 17.66 22.48
N ILE A 53 -6.38 16.44 22.56
CA ILE A 53 -6.47 15.71 23.82
C ILE A 53 -5.05 15.27 24.19
N LYS A 54 -4.51 15.85 25.27
CA LYS A 54 -3.22 15.42 25.82
C LYS A 54 -3.44 14.14 26.62
N ILE A 55 -2.81 13.06 26.22
CA ILE A 55 -2.79 11.79 26.95
C ILE A 55 -1.50 11.70 27.72
N SER A 56 -1.57 11.12 28.96
CA SER A 56 -0.36 10.78 29.73
C SER A 56 0.50 9.78 28.95
N ALA A 57 1.82 9.91 29.05
CA ALA A 57 2.78 9.01 28.37
C ALA A 57 2.56 7.52 28.72
N ASN A 58 2.06 7.25 29.93
CA ASN A 58 1.83 5.90 30.46
C ASN A 58 0.37 5.42 30.28
N TYR A 59 -0.44 6.11 29.43
CA TYR A 59 -1.81 5.69 29.21
C TYR A 59 -1.87 4.41 28.38
N VAL A 60 -2.63 3.42 28.89
CA VAL A 60 -2.95 2.18 28.18
C VAL A 60 -4.46 2.06 28.04
N PRO A 61 -5.01 1.80 26.85
CA PRO A 61 -6.43 1.61 26.65
C PRO A 61 -6.98 0.46 27.49
N LYS A 62 -8.11 0.69 28.19
CA LYS A 62 -8.78 -0.30 29.04
C LYS A 62 -10.17 -0.63 28.47
N ASP A 63 -10.59 -1.89 28.64
CA ASP A 63 -11.92 -2.35 28.19
C ASP A 63 -13.07 -1.71 29.00
N THR A 64 -12.77 -1.05 30.14
CA THR A 64 -13.74 -0.33 30.97
C THR A 64 -14.19 1.01 30.38
N GLU A 65 -13.40 1.57 29.44
CA GLU A 65 -13.72 2.83 28.77
C GLU A 65 -14.60 2.57 27.53
N LYS A 66 -15.31 3.62 27.08
CA LYS A 66 -16.08 3.51 25.84
C LYS A 66 -15.18 3.12 24.68
N TYR A 67 -15.57 2.07 23.94
CA TYR A 67 -14.80 1.58 22.79
C TYR A 67 -14.53 2.68 21.77
N MET A 68 -13.30 2.78 21.32
CA MET A 68 -12.80 3.81 20.38
C MET A 68 -13.12 5.24 20.79
N CYS A 69 -13.05 5.56 22.08
CA CYS A 69 -13.11 6.94 22.55
C CYS A 69 -11.91 7.75 22.00
N ASP A 70 -12.00 9.08 22.07
CA ASP A 70 -10.96 9.95 21.53
C ASP A 70 -9.58 9.69 22.15
N LYS A 71 -9.50 9.25 23.42
CA LYS A 71 -8.24 8.84 24.06
C LYS A 71 -7.63 7.61 23.39
N HIS A 72 -8.45 6.59 23.08
CA HIS A 72 -7.99 5.38 22.36
C HIS A 72 -7.43 5.75 20.97
N LYS A 73 -8.14 6.60 20.23
CA LYS A 73 -7.70 7.06 18.89
C LYS A 73 -6.37 7.80 18.94
N VAL A 74 -6.17 8.68 19.93
CA VAL A 74 -4.91 9.40 20.10
C VAL A 74 -3.79 8.43 20.46
N TYR A 75 -4.01 7.49 21.37
CA TYR A 75 -3.04 6.47 21.75
C TYR A 75 -2.58 5.65 20.53
N PHE A 76 -3.53 5.08 19.78
CA PHE A 76 -3.18 4.29 18.60
C PHE A 76 -2.52 5.13 17.50
N ARG A 77 -2.91 6.40 17.34
CA ARG A 77 -2.25 7.31 16.40
C ARG A 77 -0.78 7.52 16.79
N MET A 78 -0.49 7.78 18.06
CA MET A 78 0.88 7.97 18.54
C MET A 78 1.71 6.69 18.32
N LYS A 79 1.19 5.53 18.74
CA LYS A 79 1.85 4.23 18.59
C LYS A 79 2.14 3.89 17.11
N LEU A 80 1.19 4.13 16.21
CA LEU A 80 1.38 3.91 14.78
C LEU A 80 2.40 4.87 14.15
N GLN A 81 2.41 6.13 14.58
CA GLN A 81 3.38 7.11 14.09
C GLN A 81 4.79 6.82 14.56
N GLU A 82 4.96 6.39 15.80
CA GLU A 82 6.25 5.96 16.35
C GLU A 82 6.78 4.74 15.59
N TRP A 83 5.96 3.70 15.48
CA TRP A 83 6.31 2.50 14.72
C TRP A 83 6.64 2.78 13.26
N LYS A 84 5.90 3.68 12.60
CA LYS A 84 6.23 4.12 11.24
C LYS A 84 7.62 4.76 11.17
N LYS A 85 7.96 5.65 12.11
CA LYS A 85 9.27 6.30 12.15
C LYS A 85 10.40 5.29 12.31
N GLU A 86 10.24 4.31 13.19
CA GLU A 86 11.22 3.24 13.40
C GLU A 86 11.44 2.41 12.13
N LEU A 87 10.34 1.99 11.46
CA LEU A 87 10.44 1.24 10.21
C LEU A 87 11.10 2.03 9.09
N VAL A 88 10.75 3.31 8.94
CA VAL A 88 11.37 4.17 7.92
C VAL A 88 12.86 4.34 8.19
N LYS A 89 13.24 4.53 9.45
CA LYS A 89 14.65 4.63 9.85
C LYS A 89 15.40 3.35 9.55
N ALA A 90 14.88 2.19 9.96
CA ALA A 90 15.47 0.89 9.69
C ALA A 90 15.62 0.59 8.19
N ASN A 91 14.61 0.94 7.38
CA ASN A 91 14.70 0.78 5.92
C ASN A 91 15.78 1.66 5.29
N ASN A 92 15.89 2.92 5.73
CA ASN A 92 16.92 3.82 5.22
C ASN A 92 18.33 3.34 5.60
N GLU A 93 18.51 2.83 6.82
CA GLU A 93 19.77 2.25 7.28
C GLU A 93 20.14 0.99 6.46
N ALA A 94 19.17 0.10 6.22
CA ALA A 94 19.38 -1.09 5.40
C ALA A 94 19.76 -0.74 3.96
N LEU A 95 19.06 0.21 3.32
CA LEU A 95 19.37 0.67 1.98
C LEU A 95 20.75 1.34 1.90
N TYR A 96 21.12 2.11 2.92
CA TYR A 96 22.43 2.76 2.98
C TYR A 96 23.56 1.72 3.08
N ASN A 97 23.43 0.76 4.00
CA ASN A 97 24.41 -0.32 4.16
C ASN A 97 24.53 -1.19 2.91
N GLY A 98 23.39 -1.58 2.31
CA GLY A 98 23.37 -2.37 1.08
C GLY A 98 24.03 -1.66 -0.12
N SER A 99 23.96 -0.32 -0.18
CA SER A 99 24.63 0.43 -1.25
C SER A 99 26.13 0.59 -1.04
N MET A 100 26.61 0.52 0.20
CA MET A 100 28.05 0.56 0.49
C MET A 100 28.77 -0.76 0.19
N ASP A 101 28.06 -1.90 0.31
CA ASP A 101 28.62 -3.22 0.04
C ASP A 101 28.75 -3.53 -1.48
N ASP A 102 28.14 -2.72 -2.34
CA ASP A 102 28.18 -2.93 -3.80
C ASP A 102 29.58 -2.76 -4.42
N ASN A 103 30.53 -2.26 -3.64
CA ASN A 103 31.91 -2.04 -4.10
C ASN A 103 32.81 -3.29 -3.92
N SER A 104 32.33 -4.36 -3.30
CA SER A 104 33.05 -5.63 -3.19
C SER A 104 32.61 -6.63 -4.24
N ILE A 105 32.98 -6.37 -5.51
CA ILE A 105 32.86 -7.40 -6.55
C ILE A 105 33.90 -8.47 -6.21
N SER A 106 33.44 -9.55 -5.56
CA SER A 106 34.30 -10.72 -5.34
C SER A 106 34.73 -11.28 -6.68
N ALA A 107 36.02 -11.62 -6.82
CA ALA A 107 36.58 -12.26 -8.00
C ALA A 107 36.09 -13.72 -8.17
N ASP A 108 35.57 -14.33 -7.11
CA ASP A 108 35.03 -15.69 -7.10
C ASP A 108 33.55 -15.72 -7.46
N ILE A 109 33.20 -16.56 -8.45
CA ILE A 109 31.82 -16.76 -8.92
C ILE A 109 30.90 -17.35 -7.85
N VAL A 110 31.44 -18.17 -6.94
CA VAL A 110 30.68 -18.78 -5.83
C VAL A 110 30.32 -17.71 -4.80
N ASP A 111 31.26 -16.84 -4.47
CA ASP A 111 31.02 -15.71 -3.55
C ASP A 111 30.05 -14.70 -4.15
N GLN A 112 30.09 -14.46 -5.46
CA GLN A 112 29.11 -13.62 -6.16
C GLN A 112 27.71 -14.22 -6.06
N ALA A 113 27.54 -15.53 -6.26
CA ALA A 113 26.25 -16.19 -6.16
C ALA A 113 25.66 -16.11 -4.73
N SER A 114 26.48 -16.30 -3.72
CA SER A 114 26.10 -16.16 -2.32
C SER A 114 25.66 -14.72 -2.00
N SER A 115 26.47 -13.73 -2.36
CA SER A 115 26.19 -12.31 -2.18
C SER A 115 24.88 -11.89 -2.88
N TYR A 116 24.63 -12.40 -4.11
CA TYR A 116 23.38 -12.14 -4.82
C TYR A 116 22.17 -12.72 -4.09
N THR A 117 22.30 -13.91 -3.52
CA THR A 117 21.23 -14.54 -2.73
C THR A 117 20.91 -13.73 -1.49
N ASP A 118 21.93 -13.28 -0.76
CA ASP A 118 21.79 -12.48 0.45
C ASP A 118 21.11 -11.13 0.14
N LYS A 119 21.55 -10.44 -0.91
CA LYS A 119 20.92 -9.20 -1.39
C LYS A 119 19.44 -9.40 -1.76
N ASN A 120 19.09 -10.54 -2.38
CA ASN A 120 17.70 -10.86 -2.69
C ASN A 120 16.84 -11.05 -1.42
N VAL A 121 17.38 -11.70 -0.40
CA VAL A 121 16.69 -11.90 0.90
C VAL A 121 16.48 -10.56 1.58
N GLU A 122 17.51 -9.70 1.61
CA GLU A 122 17.44 -8.36 2.18
C GLU A 122 16.41 -7.50 1.43
N MET A 123 16.43 -7.49 0.12
CA MET A 123 15.47 -6.74 -0.70
C MET A 123 14.03 -7.22 -0.46
N LYS A 124 13.80 -8.53 -0.30
CA LYS A 124 12.49 -9.07 0.08
C LYS A 124 12.06 -8.62 1.48
N ALA A 125 13.00 -8.48 2.42
CA ALA A 125 12.71 -7.97 3.76
C ALA A 125 12.29 -6.49 3.70
N ILE A 126 13.03 -5.65 2.99
CA ILE A 126 12.71 -4.24 2.77
C ILE A 126 11.34 -4.08 2.11
N ASN A 127 11.03 -4.86 1.07
CA ASN A 127 9.73 -4.83 0.40
C ASN A 127 8.57 -5.18 1.35
N ARG A 128 8.76 -6.13 2.28
CA ARG A 128 7.75 -6.43 3.32
C ARG A 128 7.56 -5.26 4.28
N GLN A 129 8.63 -4.58 4.66
CA GLN A 129 8.55 -3.41 5.53
C GLN A 129 7.87 -2.22 4.84
N ILE A 130 8.11 -1.99 3.55
CA ILE A 130 7.41 -0.97 2.75
C ILE A 130 5.89 -1.26 2.70
N LYS A 131 5.50 -2.52 2.49
CA LYS A 131 4.09 -2.92 2.55
C LYS A 131 3.48 -2.64 3.93
N LEU A 132 4.22 -2.93 5.00
CA LEU A 132 3.77 -2.66 6.37
C LEU A 132 3.61 -1.15 6.63
N ILE A 133 4.53 -0.31 6.16
CA ILE A 133 4.39 1.16 6.23
C ILE A 133 3.10 1.62 5.52
N SER A 134 2.80 1.07 4.34
CA SER A 134 1.54 1.36 3.63
C SER A 134 0.30 0.95 4.45
N GLU A 135 0.34 -0.19 5.15
CA GLU A 135 -0.75 -0.61 6.04
C GLU A 135 -0.91 0.31 7.26
N ILE A 136 0.20 0.81 7.81
CA ILE A 136 0.18 1.81 8.88
C ILE A 136 -0.46 3.12 8.38
N ASP A 137 -0.14 3.57 7.18
CA ASP A 137 -0.74 4.78 6.60
C ASP A 137 -2.26 4.60 6.39
N LYS A 138 -2.70 3.45 5.91
CA LYS A 138 -4.13 3.12 5.82
C LYS A 138 -4.81 3.11 7.19
N ALA A 139 -4.14 2.61 8.23
CA ALA A 139 -4.65 2.65 9.60
C ALA A 139 -4.76 4.09 10.12
N LEU A 140 -3.77 4.95 9.86
CA LEU A 140 -3.80 6.37 10.22
C LEU A 140 -4.92 7.13 9.48
N MET A 141 -5.21 6.80 8.23
CA MET A 141 -6.35 7.34 7.49
C MET A 141 -7.68 6.93 8.15
N ARG A 142 -7.85 5.64 8.50
CA ARG A 142 -9.05 5.17 9.21
C ARG A 142 -9.26 5.86 10.56
N ILE A 143 -8.18 6.23 11.27
CA ILE A 143 -8.29 7.01 12.51
C ILE A 143 -8.83 8.42 12.23
N LYS A 144 -8.46 9.05 11.11
CA LYS A 144 -8.99 10.35 10.70
C LYS A 144 -10.45 10.28 10.29
N ASP A 145 -10.83 9.19 9.62
CA ASP A 145 -12.20 8.95 9.13
C ASP A 145 -13.12 8.36 10.21
N ASP A 146 -12.64 8.24 11.45
CA ASP A 146 -13.38 7.66 12.60
C ASP A 146 -13.84 6.20 12.39
N THR A 147 -13.30 5.48 11.42
CA THR A 147 -13.62 4.08 11.09
C THR A 147 -12.62 3.07 11.68
N TYR A 148 -11.58 3.55 12.36
CA TYR A 148 -10.57 2.70 13.00
C TYR A 148 -11.17 1.90 14.16
N GLY A 149 -10.78 0.63 14.27
CA GLY A 149 -11.26 -0.28 15.31
C GLY A 149 -12.43 -1.16 14.90
N TYR A 150 -13.02 -0.91 13.74
CA TYR A 150 -14.10 -1.71 13.18
C TYR A 150 -13.63 -2.54 12.00
N CYS A 151 -14.21 -3.73 11.86
CA CYS A 151 -13.94 -4.65 10.76
C CYS A 151 -14.40 -4.02 9.43
N LEU A 152 -13.61 -4.19 8.36
CA LEU A 152 -13.98 -3.66 7.04
C LEU A 152 -15.14 -4.42 6.41
N ASP A 153 -15.29 -5.72 6.70
CA ASP A 153 -16.31 -6.56 6.10
C ASP A 153 -17.60 -6.59 6.91
N THR A 154 -17.50 -6.76 8.24
CA THR A 154 -18.65 -6.98 9.12
C THR A 154 -19.06 -5.75 9.90
N ALA A 155 -18.26 -4.68 9.86
CA ALA A 155 -18.41 -3.47 10.69
C ALA A 155 -18.44 -3.73 12.22
N GLU A 156 -18.13 -4.96 12.66
CA GLU A 156 -18.05 -5.33 14.07
C GLU A 156 -16.77 -4.77 14.72
N PRO A 157 -16.77 -4.54 16.05
CA PRO A 157 -15.57 -4.09 16.75
C PRO A 157 -14.50 -5.17 16.76
N ILE A 158 -13.27 -4.81 16.38
CA ILE A 158 -12.12 -5.73 16.33
C ILE A 158 -11.66 -6.17 17.73
N GLY A 159 -11.91 -5.35 18.76
CA GLY A 159 -11.49 -5.58 20.14
C GLY A 159 -10.12 -4.95 20.46
N LEU A 160 -10.02 -4.33 21.66
CA LEU A 160 -8.82 -3.61 22.07
C LEU A 160 -7.59 -4.50 22.18
N LYS A 161 -7.74 -5.71 22.72
CA LYS A 161 -6.62 -6.67 22.87
C LYS A 161 -5.95 -6.98 21.54
N ARG A 162 -6.76 -7.23 20.48
CA ARG A 162 -6.26 -7.48 19.13
C ARG A 162 -5.55 -6.26 18.54
N LEU A 163 -6.12 -5.06 18.70
CA LEU A 163 -5.52 -3.82 18.23
C LEU A 163 -4.23 -3.46 18.98
N MET A 164 -4.13 -3.78 20.27
CA MET A 164 -2.90 -3.58 21.04
C MET A 164 -1.77 -4.51 20.56
N ALA A 165 -2.10 -5.77 20.21
CA ALA A 165 -1.16 -6.73 19.63
C ALA A 165 -0.82 -6.39 18.17
N ARG A 166 -1.82 -6.03 17.36
CA ARG A 166 -1.65 -5.68 15.94
C ARG A 166 -2.41 -4.39 15.58
N PRO A 167 -1.78 -3.23 15.71
CA PRO A 167 -2.45 -1.93 15.49
C PRO A 167 -2.94 -1.71 14.06
N VAL A 168 -2.40 -2.42 13.08
CA VAL A 168 -2.82 -2.35 11.66
C VAL A 168 -3.95 -3.31 11.30
N ALA A 169 -4.52 -4.03 12.28
CA ALA A 169 -5.60 -4.99 12.01
C ALA A 169 -6.79 -4.32 11.32
N LYS A 170 -7.32 -5.00 10.28
CA LYS A 170 -8.46 -4.55 9.46
C LYS A 170 -9.71 -5.39 9.72
N TYR A 171 -9.52 -6.63 10.14
CA TYR A 171 -10.57 -7.63 10.26
C TYR A 171 -10.64 -8.20 11.68
N THR A 172 -11.83 -8.65 12.07
CA THR A 172 -12.01 -9.53 13.24
C THR A 172 -11.32 -10.88 12.99
N ILE A 173 -11.13 -11.69 14.02
CA ILE A 173 -10.50 -13.02 13.89
C ILE A 173 -11.28 -13.87 12.88
N ALA A 174 -12.62 -13.92 13.03
CA ALA A 174 -13.48 -14.71 12.17
C ALA A 174 -13.45 -14.26 10.69
N ALA A 175 -13.41 -12.94 10.44
CA ALA A 175 -13.29 -12.40 9.09
C ALA A 175 -11.91 -12.70 8.49
N GLN A 176 -10.85 -12.57 9.28
CA GLN A 176 -9.49 -12.89 8.84
C GLN A 176 -9.34 -14.36 8.44
N GLU A 177 -9.87 -15.28 9.23
CA GLU A 177 -9.86 -16.71 8.91
C GLU A 177 -10.61 -17.03 7.60
N LYS A 178 -11.72 -16.35 7.34
CA LYS A 178 -12.44 -16.50 6.06
C LYS A 178 -11.60 -16.03 4.88
N HIS A 179 -10.92 -14.88 5.00
CA HIS A 179 -10.02 -14.39 3.96
C HIS A 179 -8.87 -15.38 3.69
N GLU A 180 -8.22 -15.86 4.74
CA GLU A 180 -7.11 -16.81 4.61
C GLU A 180 -7.54 -18.16 4.00
N LYS A 181 -8.76 -18.63 4.33
CA LYS A 181 -9.32 -19.83 3.67
C LYS A 181 -9.58 -19.60 2.18
N ASN A 182 -10.15 -18.45 1.84
CA ASN A 182 -10.42 -18.10 0.44
C ASN A 182 -9.11 -17.93 -0.36
N GLU A 183 -8.09 -17.27 0.22
CA GLU A 183 -6.78 -17.13 -0.42
C GLU A 183 -6.11 -18.48 -0.69
N LYS A 184 -6.21 -19.44 0.24
CA LYS A 184 -5.67 -20.79 0.03
C LYS A 184 -6.36 -21.52 -1.13
N VAL A 185 -7.69 -21.44 -1.22
CA VAL A 185 -8.45 -22.08 -2.30
C VAL A 185 -8.10 -21.51 -3.67
N HIS A 186 -7.81 -20.18 -3.76
CA HIS A 186 -7.46 -19.54 -5.04
C HIS A 186 -5.95 -19.56 -5.34
N ALA A 187 -5.11 -19.98 -4.42
CA ALA A 187 -3.67 -20.12 -4.66
C ALA A 187 -3.32 -21.47 -5.30
N ASP A 188 -4.25 -22.43 -5.26
CA ASP A 188 -4.08 -23.78 -5.79
C ASP A 188 -4.67 -23.91 -7.21
N ASP A 189 -5.31 -22.86 -7.75
CA ASP A 189 -5.79 -22.75 -9.15
C ASP A 189 -4.74 -22.01 -10.02
#